data_9ce395855b953be06d177bcde1de40c3
#
_entry.id   9ce395855b953be06d177bcde1de40c3
#
_cell.length_a   1.000
_cell.length_b   1.000
_cell.length_c   1.000
_cell.angle_alpha   90.00
_cell.angle_beta   90.00
_cell.angle_gamma   90.00
#
_symmetry.space_group_name_H-M   'P 1'
#
loop_
_entity.id
_entity.type
_entity.pdbx_description
1 polymer ?
#
loop_
_entity_poly.entity_id
_entity_poly.type
_entity_poly.pdbx_seq_one_letter_code
_entity_poly.pdbx_strand_id
1 'polypeptide(L)'
;MKLSRLNFKYTRSPLVTTLTVLAVLLVNMSAVQAGTLSCSVTTSAACTGTVVYRMSGVTNAHAELPSQSNVNYNSSVVCCNNVIGLSNSCAGTASTTLALSSTTNAHAEENTLATFPDHACISVPSGGAVTVGYQATNCSGFDTTLGSMESSNNSHVGDTAAYTTKICATASGVPQTISFSISDNSTGFGELSAVQSRYATDDTVGSTTDTADAHTISIASNASSGYSMTVTGTTLTCSSCTNGATITAVGASPVATSVGSEQFGLRLIKNSGTGSTSSPYSTNNWALDTASFPDLVATGLGDSVTTVFGVRYLSNIAAISEAGIYSAVITYTVTATF
;
A
#
# COMPACT_ATOMS: atom_id res chain seq x y z
N MET A 1 -77.31 -7.24 27.47
CA MET A 1 -75.85 -6.96 27.70
C MET A 1 -75.05 -7.71 26.64
N LYS A 2 -74.65 -6.99 25.55
CA LYS A 2 -73.93 -7.61 24.41
C LYS A 2 -72.43 -7.37 24.62
N LEU A 3 -71.63 -8.44 24.84
CA LEU A 3 -70.18 -8.36 24.86
C LEU A 3 -69.67 -8.29 23.40
N SER A 4 -69.07 -7.18 23.03
CA SER A 4 -68.36 -7.05 21.77
C SER A 4 -66.97 -7.58 21.98
N ARG A 5 -66.52 -8.58 21.19
CA ARG A 5 -65.15 -9.07 21.11
C ARG A 5 -64.35 -8.08 20.29
N LEU A 6 -63.34 -7.44 20.91
CA LEU A 6 -62.29 -6.71 20.22
C LEU A 6 -61.32 -7.71 19.62
N ASN A 7 -61.31 -7.79 18.28
CA ASN A 7 -60.28 -8.51 17.52
C ASN A 7 -59.06 -7.59 17.40
N PHE A 8 -58.01 -7.85 18.17
CA PHE A 8 -56.71 -7.26 17.94
C PHE A 8 -56.07 -7.96 16.71
N LYS A 9 -56.03 -7.26 15.57
CA LYS A 9 -55.16 -7.63 14.45
C LYS A 9 -53.75 -7.23 14.84
N TYR A 10 -52.92 -8.20 15.17
CA TYR A 10 -51.46 -8.02 15.29
C TYR A 10 -50.92 -7.87 13.87
N THR A 11 -50.65 -6.65 13.43
CA THR A 11 -49.87 -6.37 12.27
C THR A 11 -48.38 -6.46 12.72
N ARG A 12 -47.71 -7.58 12.36
CA ARG A 12 -46.29 -7.67 12.49
C ARG A 12 -45.67 -6.60 11.58
N SER A 13 -44.99 -5.61 12.15
CA SER A 13 -44.18 -4.68 11.36
C SER A 13 -43.06 -5.46 10.71
N PRO A 14 -42.79 -5.25 9.42
CA PRO A 14 -41.67 -5.95 8.74
C PRO A 14 -40.35 -5.60 9.43
N LEU A 15 -39.50 -6.59 9.59
CA LEU A 15 -38.13 -6.44 10.09
C LEU A 15 -37.32 -5.74 8.99
N VAL A 16 -37.06 -4.47 9.10
CA VAL A 16 -36.18 -3.75 8.17
C VAL A 16 -34.79 -3.71 8.77
N THR A 17 -33.81 -4.27 8.04
CA THR A 17 -32.42 -4.32 8.50
C THR A 17 -31.57 -3.48 7.56
N THR A 18 -30.97 -2.43 8.11
CA THR A 18 -29.99 -1.59 7.41
C THR A 18 -28.58 -1.85 7.94
N LEU A 19 -27.65 -2.01 7.04
CA LEU A 19 -26.22 -2.09 7.36
C LEU A 19 -25.56 -0.79 6.91
N THR A 20 -25.02 -0.03 7.86
CA THR A 20 -24.21 1.14 7.53
C THR A 20 -22.74 0.70 7.46
N VAL A 21 -22.12 0.87 6.30
CA VAL A 21 -20.69 0.61 6.10
C VAL A 21 -19.97 1.94 6.18
N LEU A 22 -19.11 2.10 7.20
CA LEU A 22 -18.27 3.28 7.34
C LEU A 22 -16.89 2.96 6.76
N ALA A 23 -16.55 3.60 5.65
CA ALA A 23 -15.19 3.56 5.10
C ALA A 23 -14.38 4.66 5.75
N VAL A 24 -13.42 4.29 6.59
CA VAL A 24 -12.44 5.22 7.17
C VAL A 24 -11.13 5.03 6.43
N LEU A 25 -10.75 6.02 5.62
CA LEU A 25 -9.40 6.15 5.10
C LEU A 25 -8.51 6.74 6.20
N LEU A 26 -7.94 5.89 7.05
CA LEU A 26 -6.81 6.28 7.88
C LEU A 26 -5.57 6.26 6.98
N VAL A 27 -5.40 7.32 6.22
CA VAL A 27 -4.09 7.63 5.66
C VAL A 27 -3.26 8.13 6.84
N ASN A 28 -2.51 7.25 7.50
CA ASN A 28 -1.29 7.67 8.14
C ASN A 28 -0.37 8.12 7.01
N MET A 29 -0.61 9.34 6.53
CA MET A 29 0.36 10.06 5.74
C MET A 29 1.50 10.49 6.68
N SER A 30 2.31 9.55 7.09
CA SER A 30 3.72 9.79 6.91
C SER A 30 3.88 9.82 5.39
N ALA A 31 3.67 10.99 4.78
CA ALA A 31 4.30 11.25 3.51
C ALA A 31 5.76 10.95 3.79
N VAL A 32 6.24 9.77 3.35
CA VAL A 32 7.68 9.60 3.13
C VAL A 32 7.93 10.60 2.03
N GLN A 33 8.25 11.81 2.44
CA GLN A 33 8.71 12.86 1.56
C GLN A 33 9.79 12.21 0.71
N ALA A 34 9.69 12.36 -0.60
CA ALA A 34 10.83 12.07 -1.47
C ALA A 34 12.02 12.77 -0.79
N GLY A 35 12.84 12.00 -0.09
CA GLY A 35 13.88 12.55 0.77
C GLY A 35 14.87 13.29 -0.11
N THR A 36 15.49 14.32 0.39
CA THR A 36 16.58 15.02 -0.29
C THR A 36 17.75 14.04 -0.43
N LEU A 37 18.27 13.87 -1.63
CA LEU A 37 19.42 13.00 -1.89
C LEU A 37 20.60 13.38 -0.99
N SER A 38 21.14 12.41 -0.30
CA SER A 38 22.31 12.58 0.55
C SER A 38 23.37 11.55 0.19
N CYS A 39 24.57 12.01 -0.15
CA CYS A 39 25.67 11.13 -0.51
C CYS A 39 26.92 11.46 0.33
N SER A 40 27.74 10.44 0.56
CA SER A 40 29.01 10.57 1.25
C SER A 40 30.01 9.56 0.73
N VAL A 41 31.29 9.85 0.86
CA VAL A 41 32.36 8.89 0.62
C VAL A 41 32.59 8.08 1.89
N THR A 42 32.48 6.75 1.77
CA THR A 42 32.60 5.82 2.90
C THR A 42 33.20 4.49 2.44
N THR A 43 33.29 3.51 3.33
CA THR A 43 33.66 2.14 2.95
C THR A 43 32.46 1.38 2.39
N SER A 44 32.69 0.39 1.54
CA SER A 44 31.63 -0.47 0.99
C SER A 44 30.81 -1.17 2.09
N ALA A 45 31.46 -1.57 3.19
CA ALA A 45 30.81 -2.21 4.33
C ALA A 45 29.92 -1.25 5.17
N ALA A 46 30.25 0.04 5.17
CA ALA A 46 29.50 1.07 5.89
C ALA A 46 28.37 1.69 5.04
N CYS A 47 28.35 1.42 3.72
CA CYS A 47 27.30 1.91 2.84
C CYS A 47 26.01 1.13 3.03
N THR A 48 25.02 1.77 3.65
CA THR A 48 23.65 1.18 3.83
C THR A 48 22.70 1.54 2.69
N GLY A 49 23.16 2.36 1.74
CA GLY A 49 22.38 2.81 0.59
C GLY A 49 22.93 2.26 -0.75
N THR A 50 22.83 3.11 -1.77
CA THR A 50 23.27 2.76 -3.13
C THR A 50 24.72 3.23 -3.36
N VAL A 51 25.59 2.33 -3.72
CA VAL A 51 26.96 2.68 -4.22
C VAL A 51 26.83 3.17 -5.65
N VAL A 52 27.21 4.42 -5.92
CA VAL A 52 27.12 5.03 -7.26
C VAL A 52 28.36 4.75 -8.09
N TYR A 53 29.55 4.88 -7.50
CA TYR A 53 30.83 4.46 -8.06
C TYR A 53 31.84 4.22 -6.94
N ARG A 54 32.96 3.60 -7.27
CA ARG A 54 34.04 3.27 -6.34
C ARG A 54 35.32 3.99 -6.75
N MET A 55 36.21 4.26 -5.79
CA MET A 55 37.46 4.96 -6.00
C MET A 55 38.61 4.22 -5.33
N SER A 56 39.79 4.24 -5.94
CA SER A 56 41.01 3.66 -5.38
C SER A 56 41.51 4.35 -4.10
N GLY A 57 41.03 5.56 -3.84
CA GLY A 57 41.34 6.38 -2.68
C GLY A 57 40.45 7.63 -2.61
N VAL A 58 40.71 8.52 -1.68
CA VAL A 58 39.96 9.77 -1.49
C VAL A 58 40.52 10.95 -2.27
N THR A 59 41.70 10.80 -2.83
CA THR A 59 42.39 11.82 -3.66
C THR A 59 43.19 11.12 -4.75
N ASN A 60 43.37 11.75 -5.92
CA ASN A 60 44.16 11.23 -7.04
C ASN A 60 43.82 9.78 -7.37
N ALA A 61 42.53 9.49 -7.40
CA ALA A 61 42.02 8.12 -7.48
C ALA A 61 41.54 7.77 -8.88
N HIS A 62 41.75 6.53 -9.28
CA HIS A 62 41.01 5.92 -10.37
C HIS A 62 39.63 5.49 -9.89
N ALA A 63 38.66 5.49 -10.80
CA ALA A 63 37.30 5.05 -10.53
C ALA A 63 37.03 3.63 -11.03
N GLU A 64 35.98 2.98 -10.52
CA GLU A 64 35.39 1.76 -11.08
C GLU A 64 33.88 1.79 -10.95
N LEU A 65 33.22 0.98 -11.77
CA LEU A 65 31.75 0.83 -11.73
C LEU A 65 31.28 0.23 -10.40
N PRO A 66 30.09 0.56 -9.94
CA PRO A 66 29.54 0.04 -8.70
C PRO A 66 29.34 -1.48 -8.73
N SER A 67 29.15 -2.08 -9.92
CA SER A 67 29.00 -3.52 -10.13
C SER A 67 30.30 -4.32 -9.91
N GLN A 68 31.44 -3.65 -9.84
CA GLN A 68 32.70 -4.32 -9.54
C GLN A 68 32.72 -4.70 -8.05
N SER A 69 32.48 -5.97 -7.76
CA SER A 69 32.36 -6.52 -6.41
C SER A 69 33.70 -6.70 -5.69
N ASN A 70 34.73 -5.92 -6.04
CA ASN A 70 36.08 -6.27 -5.79
C ASN A 70 36.72 -5.75 -4.54
N VAL A 71 37.69 -6.49 -4.12
CA VAL A 71 38.59 -6.28 -3.00
C VAL A 71 39.38 -4.97 -3.12
N ASN A 72 39.50 -4.41 -4.32
CA ASN A 72 40.43 -3.31 -4.57
C ASN A 72 39.92 -1.91 -4.21
N TYR A 73 38.63 -1.59 -4.40
CA TYR A 73 38.10 -0.23 -4.21
C TYR A 73 36.96 -0.18 -3.17
N ASN A 74 37.07 -1.00 -2.12
CA ASN A 74 36.08 -1.09 -1.05
C ASN A 74 36.22 -0.05 0.06
N SER A 75 37.37 0.64 0.12
CA SER A 75 37.68 1.64 1.16
C SER A 75 37.11 3.02 0.85
N SER A 76 36.76 3.31 -0.40
CA SER A 76 36.31 4.63 -0.84
C SER A 76 35.20 4.49 -1.89
N VAL A 77 33.96 4.41 -1.44
CA VAL A 77 32.78 4.34 -2.32
C VAL A 77 31.89 5.56 -2.13
N VAL A 78 31.30 6.05 -3.20
CA VAL A 78 30.25 7.08 -3.12
C VAL A 78 28.92 6.40 -2.82
N CYS A 79 28.46 6.58 -1.60
CA CYS A 79 27.25 5.96 -1.05
C CYS A 79 26.13 7.00 -0.94
N CYS A 80 25.01 6.74 -1.58
CA CYS A 80 23.85 7.64 -1.62
C CYS A 80 22.62 7.03 -0.97
N ASN A 81 21.83 7.87 -0.28
CA ASN A 81 20.68 7.51 0.53
C ASN A 81 19.53 8.52 0.39
N ASN A 82 18.44 8.29 1.13
CA ASN A 82 17.29 9.17 1.38
C ASN A 82 16.35 9.39 0.19
N VAL A 83 16.53 8.69 -0.93
CA VAL A 83 15.62 8.74 -2.07
C VAL A 83 15.01 7.36 -2.28
N ILE A 84 13.69 7.31 -2.38
CA ILE A 84 12.95 6.05 -2.55
C ILE A 84 13.26 5.44 -3.91
N GLY A 85 13.64 4.16 -3.91
CA GLY A 85 13.96 3.43 -5.13
C GLY A 85 15.28 3.86 -5.80
N LEU A 86 16.16 4.57 -5.07
CA LEU A 86 17.48 4.94 -5.54
C LEU A 86 18.27 3.70 -5.99
N SER A 87 18.87 3.77 -7.17
CA SER A 87 19.63 2.68 -7.80
C SER A 87 20.84 3.23 -8.54
N ASN A 88 21.75 2.35 -8.95
CA ASN A 88 22.91 2.66 -9.79
C ASN A 88 22.77 2.10 -11.23
N SER A 89 21.56 1.74 -11.63
CA SER A 89 21.28 1.28 -13.00
C SER A 89 21.33 2.46 -13.97
N CYS A 90 21.91 2.27 -15.15
CA CYS A 90 21.84 3.25 -16.23
C CYS A 90 20.58 3.11 -17.09
N ALA A 91 19.55 2.39 -16.61
CA ALA A 91 18.26 2.21 -17.28
C ALA A 91 17.14 3.00 -16.57
N GLY A 92 16.07 3.29 -17.30
CA GLY A 92 14.92 4.02 -16.76
C GLY A 92 15.19 5.52 -16.59
N THR A 93 14.75 6.11 -15.46
CA THR A 93 15.05 7.51 -15.10
C THR A 93 16.43 7.57 -14.48
N ALA A 94 17.46 7.68 -15.30
CA ALA A 94 18.86 7.64 -14.90
C ALA A 94 19.64 8.85 -15.44
N SER A 95 20.74 9.19 -14.74
CA SER A 95 21.75 10.13 -15.23
C SER A 95 23.12 9.55 -14.96
N THR A 96 24.03 9.66 -15.93
CA THR A 96 25.44 9.32 -15.77
C THR A 96 26.12 10.30 -14.83
N THR A 97 26.78 9.78 -13.81
CA THR A 97 27.55 10.59 -12.84
C THR A 97 29.00 10.78 -13.30
N LEU A 98 29.56 9.74 -13.94
CA LEU A 98 30.88 9.73 -14.53
C LEU A 98 30.85 8.79 -15.75
N ALA A 99 31.49 9.19 -16.85
CA ALA A 99 31.89 8.25 -17.86
C ALA A 99 33.32 7.78 -17.56
N LEU A 100 33.60 6.49 -17.73
CA LEU A 100 34.83 5.83 -17.34
C LEU A 100 35.53 5.21 -18.55
N SER A 101 36.84 5.31 -18.59
CA SER A 101 37.64 4.73 -19.68
C SER A 101 37.63 3.19 -19.70
N SER A 102 37.22 2.56 -18.58
CA SER A 102 37.09 1.12 -18.40
C SER A 102 36.16 0.86 -17.20
N THR A 103 35.67 -0.38 -17.05
CA THR A 103 34.86 -0.80 -15.91
C THR A 103 35.60 -0.75 -14.57
N THR A 104 36.91 -0.80 -14.58
CA THR A 104 37.79 -0.82 -13.40
C THR A 104 39.10 -0.09 -13.68
N ASN A 105 39.73 0.44 -12.64
CA ASN A 105 41.00 1.20 -12.70
C ASN A 105 40.98 2.29 -13.78
N ALA A 106 39.87 3.03 -13.86
CA ALA A 106 39.55 3.93 -14.94
C ALA A 106 39.85 5.38 -14.60
N HIS A 107 40.25 6.16 -15.58
CA HIS A 107 40.11 7.59 -15.61
C HIS A 107 38.64 7.93 -15.86
N ALA A 108 38.23 9.11 -15.38
CA ALA A 108 36.86 9.60 -15.50
C ALA A 108 36.78 10.81 -16.43
N GLU A 109 35.60 11.04 -16.99
CA GLU A 109 35.21 12.28 -17.66
C GLU A 109 33.81 12.69 -17.27
N GLU A 110 33.49 13.96 -17.51
CA GLU A 110 32.14 14.48 -17.37
C GLU A 110 31.19 13.77 -18.36
N ASN A 111 29.97 13.51 -17.93
CA ASN A 111 28.95 12.81 -18.72
C ASN A 111 28.59 13.53 -20.06
N THR A 112 28.96 14.79 -20.18
CA THR A 112 28.70 15.62 -21.39
C THR A 112 29.67 15.38 -22.53
N LEU A 113 30.81 14.74 -22.28
CA LEU A 113 31.87 14.56 -23.28
C LEU A 113 31.70 13.30 -24.13
N ALA A 114 31.14 12.23 -23.56
CA ALA A 114 30.75 11.01 -24.24
C ALA A 114 31.89 10.29 -25.06
N THR A 115 33.13 10.40 -24.58
CA THR A 115 34.27 9.69 -25.21
C THR A 115 34.59 8.36 -24.55
N PHE A 116 34.27 8.23 -23.25
CA PHE A 116 34.48 6.99 -22.49
C PHE A 116 33.24 6.09 -22.51
N PRO A 117 33.44 4.76 -22.70
CA PRO A 117 32.33 3.84 -22.99
C PRO A 117 31.55 3.34 -21.79
N ASP A 118 32.16 3.36 -20.59
CA ASP A 118 31.56 2.78 -19.39
C ASP A 118 30.96 3.88 -18.50
N HIS A 119 29.73 3.66 -18.03
CA HIS A 119 28.99 4.71 -17.33
C HIS A 119 28.65 4.28 -15.90
N ALA A 120 29.05 5.09 -14.93
CA ALA A 120 28.52 5.03 -13.57
C ALA A 120 27.28 5.93 -13.48
N CYS A 121 26.15 5.36 -13.08
CA CYS A 121 24.87 6.06 -13.07
C CYS A 121 24.27 6.17 -11.67
N ILE A 122 23.38 7.13 -11.54
CA ILE A 122 22.39 7.23 -10.47
C ILE A 122 21.00 7.23 -11.10
N SER A 123 20.07 6.48 -10.54
CA SER A 123 18.73 6.36 -11.11
C SER A 123 17.64 6.24 -10.06
N VAL A 124 16.42 6.51 -10.46
CA VAL A 124 15.20 6.36 -9.65
C VAL A 124 14.13 5.68 -10.49
N PRO A 125 13.05 5.15 -9.88
CA PRO A 125 11.91 4.61 -10.61
C PRO A 125 11.29 5.61 -11.58
N SER A 126 10.61 5.09 -12.60
CA SER A 126 9.84 5.90 -13.55
C SER A 126 8.85 6.81 -12.83
N GLY A 127 8.84 8.10 -13.19
CA GLY A 127 8.07 9.15 -12.51
C GLY A 127 8.86 9.95 -11.48
N GLY A 128 10.04 9.48 -11.05
CA GLY A 128 11.02 10.30 -10.34
C GLY A 128 11.85 11.15 -11.29
N ALA A 129 12.83 11.88 -10.74
CA ALA A 129 13.76 12.72 -11.51
C ALA A 129 15.19 12.58 -10.99
N VAL A 130 16.16 12.64 -11.91
CA VAL A 130 17.60 12.67 -11.59
C VAL A 130 18.27 13.72 -12.46
N THR A 131 19.10 14.54 -11.83
CA THR A 131 19.95 15.50 -12.53
C THR A 131 21.36 15.40 -11.98
N VAL A 132 22.35 15.32 -12.87
CA VAL A 132 23.78 15.37 -12.56
C VAL A 132 24.40 16.57 -13.26
N GLY A 133 25.31 17.24 -12.58
CA GLY A 133 26.03 18.37 -13.14
C GLY A 133 27.42 18.52 -12.49
N TYR A 134 28.21 19.39 -13.07
CA TYR A 134 29.57 19.68 -12.61
C TYR A 134 29.71 21.18 -12.32
N GLN A 135 30.21 21.50 -11.14
CA GLN A 135 30.35 22.88 -10.73
C GLN A 135 31.71 23.15 -10.07
N ALA A 136 32.21 24.37 -10.23
CA ALA A 136 33.37 24.78 -9.50
C ALA A 136 33.01 25.08 -8.04
N THR A 137 33.81 24.59 -7.13
CA THR A 137 33.79 24.86 -5.68
C THR A 137 32.68 24.24 -4.85
N ASN A 138 31.42 24.25 -5.27
CA ASN A 138 30.30 23.66 -4.52
C ASN A 138 29.14 23.26 -5.46
N CYS A 139 28.19 22.49 -4.94
CA CYS A 139 27.02 22.01 -5.67
C CYS A 139 25.75 22.86 -5.41
N SER A 140 25.89 24.20 -5.47
CA SER A 140 24.74 25.09 -5.25
C SER A 140 23.64 24.82 -6.26
N GLY A 141 22.40 24.58 -5.77
CA GLY A 141 21.24 24.21 -6.59
C GLY A 141 21.09 22.71 -6.84
N PHE A 142 22.00 21.89 -6.31
CA PHE A 142 21.85 20.43 -6.24
C PHE A 142 21.66 19.98 -4.79
N ASP A 143 21.18 18.76 -4.61
CA ASP A 143 20.95 18.22 -3.26
C ASP A 143 22.25 17.87 -2.56
N THR A 144 23.25 17.37 -3.31
CA THR A 144 24.47 16.82 -2.73
C THR A 144 25.65 16.87 -3.68
N THR A 145 26.86 16.76 -3.10
CA THR A 145 28.12 16.54 -3.79
C THR A 145 28.47 15.05 -3.72
N LEU A 146 28.61 14.38 -4.87
CA LEU A 146 29.01 12.98 -4.96
C LEU A 146 30.52 12.78 -4.71
N GLY A 147 31.32 13.69 -5.21
CA GLY A 147 32.77 13.70 -5.15
C GLY A 147 33.32 14.88 -5.93
N SER A 148 34.59 14.79 -6.32
CA SER A 148 35.23 15.82 -7.13
C SER A 148 36.16 15.20 -8.18
N MET A 149 36.54 15.97 -9.19
CA MET A 149 37.43 15.55 -10.26
C MET A 149 38.44 16.65 -10.61
N GLU A 150 39.62 16.23 -11.03
CA GLU A 150 40.75 17.12 -11.32
C GLU A 150 40.50 18.02 -12.54
N SER A 151 39.90 17.42 -13.58
CA SER A 151 39.56 18.06 -14.85
C SER A 151 38.30 17.46 -15.44
N SER A 152 37.74 18.02 -16.53
CA SER A 152 36.57 17.53 -17.19
C SER A 152 36.77 16.24 -18.01
N ASN A 153 37.99 15.93 -18.38
CA ASN A 153 38.35 14.81 -19.26
C ASN A 153 39.63 14.11 -18.77
N ASN A 154 39.67 12.78 -18.96
CA ASN A 154 40.81 11.92 -18.62
C ASN A 154 41.33 12.20 -17.17
N SER A 155 40.43 12.29 -16.25
CA SER A 155 40.61 12.84 -14.92
C SER A 155 40.76 11.77 -13.85
N HIS A 156 41.52 12.08 -12.81
CA HIS A 156 41.41 11.44 -11.51
C HIS A 156 40.19 11.98 -10.74
N VAL A 157 39.67 11.17 -9.87
CA VAL A 157 38.56 11.51 -8.97
C VAL A 157 39.03 11.57 -7.51
N GLY A 158 38.18 12.12 -6.66
CA GLY A 158 38.43 12.16 -5.22
C GLY A 158 37.14 12.45 -4.44
N ASP A 159 37.30 12.55 -3.13
CA ASP A 159 36.18 12.94 -2.26
C ASP A 159 35.72 14.36 -2.53
N THR A 160 34.80 14.86 -1.73
CA THR A 160 34.21 16.20 -1.90
C THR A 160 35.21 17.34 -1.66
N ALA A 161 36.37 17.07 -1.08
CA ALA A 161 37.40 18.09 -0.75
C ALA A 161 38.60 18.04 -1.70
N ALA A 162 38.82 16.97 -2.44
CA ALA A 162 40.08 16.72 -3.19
C ALA A 162 40.34 17.73 -4.32
N TYR A 163 39.31 18.13 -5.07
CA TYR A 163 39.43 18.98 -6.25
C TYR A 163 38.36 20.07 -6.27
N THR A 164 38.60 21.11 -7.08
CA THR A 164 37.66 22.24 -7.24
C THR A 164 36.41 21.85 -8.04
N THR A 165 36.52 21.04 -9.09
CA THR A 165 35.37 20.61 -9.87
C THR A 165 34.58 19.56 -9.10
N LYS A 166 33.36 19.90 -8.71
CA LYS A 166 32.46 19.04 -7.94
C LYS A 166 31.52 18.29 -8.87
N ILE A 167 31.30 17.01 -8.57
CA ILE A 167 30.29 16.17 -9.19
C ILE A 167 29.02 16.31 -8.34
N CYS A 168 27.99 16.90 -8.91
CA CYS A 168 26.78 17.30 -8.20
C CYS A 168 25.58 16.45 -8.64
N ALA A 169 24.68 16.15 -7.74
CA ALA A 169 23.44 15.42 -8.07
C ALA A 169 22.23 15.91 -7.28
N THR A 170 21.08 15.83 -7.94
CA THR A 170 19.75 15.89 -7.36
C THR A 170 18.99 14.67 -7.79
N ALA A 171 18.26 14.04 -6.87
CA ALA A 171 17.36 12.96 -7.19
C ALA A 171 16.10 13.03 -6.34
N SER A 172 14.96 12.81 -6.97
CA SER A 172 13.67 12.68 -6.30
C SER A 172 13.02 11.36 -6.69
N GLY A 173 12.60 10.58 -5.69
CA GLY A 173 11.79 9.39 -5.89
C GLY A 173 10.33 9.74 -6.21
N VAL A 174 9.56 8.74 -6.61
CA VAL A 174 8.11 8.90 -6.79
C VAL A 174 7.46 8.96 -5.40
N PRO A 175 6.63 9.98 -5.11
CA PRO A 175 5.87 10.01 -3.87
C PRO A 175 5.02 8.73 -3.74
N GLN A 176 5.12 8.07 -2.60
CA GLN A 176 4.30 6.89 -2.35
C GLN A 176 2.88 7.32 -2.02
N THR A 177 1.93 6.64 -2.63
CA THR A 177 0.51 6.96 -2.54
C THR A 177 -0.32 5.72 -2.29
N ILE A 178 -1.46 5.91 -1.67
CA ILE A 178 -2.53 4.94 -1.62
C ILE A 178 -3.85 5.63 -1.95
N SER A 179 -4.66 5.00 -2.78
CA SER A 179 -6.03 5.41 -3.04
C SER A 179 -6.98 4.32 -2.56
N PHE A 180 -8.10 4.74 -2.02
CA PHE A 180 -9.14 3.88 -1.49
C PHE A 180 -10.50 4.47 -1.83
N SER A 181 -11.41 3.62 -2.30
CA SER A 181 -12.82 4.01 -2.50
C SER A 181 -13.74 2.84 -2.22
N ILE A 182 -14.95 3.14 -1.79
CA ILE A 182 -16.06 2.20 -1.61
C ILE A 182 -17.21 2.62 -2.53
N SER A 183 -17.85 1.65 -3.19
CA SER A 183 -18.92 1.97 -4.15
C SER A 183 -20.24 2.36 -3.47
N ASP A 184 -20.51 1.82 -2.29
CA ASP A 184 -21.66 2.13 -1.49
C ASP A 184 -21.34 2.00 0.01
N ASN A 185 -21.78 2.95 0.82
CA ASN A 185 -21.59 2.98 2.27
C ASN A 185 -22.86 2.60 3.06
N SER A 186 -23.94 2.23 2.39
CA SER A 186 -25.20 1.82 2.99
C SER A 186 -25.80 0.65 2.23
N THR A 187 -25.80 -0.53 2.83
CA THR A 187 -26.32 -1.75 2.23
C THR A 187 -27.43 -2.35 3.09
N GLY A 188 -28.29 -3.18 2.52
CA GLY A 188 -29.43 -3.72 3.25
C GLY A 188 -29.71 -5.17 2.94
N PHE A 189 -30.33 -5.84 3.93
CA PHE A 189 -30.83 -7.21 3.81
C PHE A 189 -32.33 -7.27 3.48
N GLY A 190 -33.03 -6.14 3.62
CA GLY A 190 -34.48 -6.08 3.59
C GLY A 190 -35.12 -6.83 4.75
N GLU A 191 -36.28 -7.47 4.51
CA GLU A 191 -36.97 -8.25 5.51
C GLU A 191 -36.30 -9.60 5.75
N LEU A 192 -35.97 -9.90 7.02
CA LEU A 192 -35.38 -11.17 7.44
C LEU A 192 -36.48 -12.19 7.78
N SER A 193 -36.19 -13.47 7.52
CA SER A 193 -37.09 -14.61 7.78
C SER A 193 -36.31 -15.78 8.36
N ALA A 194 -36.93 -16.47 9.33
CA ALA A 194 -36.35 -17.68 9.89
C ALA A 194 -36.35 -18.90 8.95
N VAL A 195 -36.99 -18.78 7.78
CA VAL A 195 -37.10 -19.88 6.78
C VAL A 195 -36.28 -19.61 5.51
N GLN A 196 -35.54 -18.49 5.45
CA GLN A 196 -34.77 -18.11 4.27
C GLN A 196 -33.57 -17.22 4.66
N SER A 197 -32.42 -17.51 4.08
CA SER A 197 -31.23 -16.66 4.21
C SER A 197 -31.37 -15.35 3.44
N ARG A 198 -30.75 -14.30 3.95
CA ARG A 198 -30.71 -12.99 3.29
C ARG A 198 -29.26 -12.54 3.10
N TYR A 199 -29.00 -11.99 1.95
CA TYR A 199 -27.71 -11.42 1.56
C TYR A 199 -27.90 -9.93 1.29
N ALA A 200 -26.96 -9.10 1.76
CA ALA A 200 -27.05 -7.67 1.52
C ALA A 200 -26.80 -7.35 0.03
N THR A 201 -27.48 -6.32 -0.44
CA THR A 201 -27.26 -5.72 -1.76
C THR A 201 -26.92 -4.24 -1.59
N ASP A 202 -26.57 -3.56 -2.68
CA ASP A 202 -26.29 -2.11 -2.75
C ASP A 202 -27.54 -1.24 -2.49
N ASP A 203 -28.68 -1.87 -2.25
CA ASP A 203 -29.94 -1.22 -1.85
C ASP A 203 -30.43 -1.77 -0.49
N THR A 204 -31.62 -1.32 -0.06
CA THR A 204 -32.22 -1.75 1.19
C THR A 204 -33.05 -3.05 1.07
N VAL A 205 -33.19 -3.59 -0.13
CA VAL A 205 -34.09 -4.73 -0.39
C VAL A 205 -33.43 -6.06 -0.06
N GLY A 206 -32.13 -6.19 -0.33
CA GLY A 206 -31.37 -7.42 -0.16
C GLY A 206 -31.80 -8.54 -1.13
N SER A 207 -31.10 -9.67 -1.08
CA SER A 207 -31.30 -10.82 -1.94
C SER A 207 -31.52 -12.10 -1.12
N THR A 208 -32.18 -13.09 -1.74
CA THR A 208 -32.29 -14.46 -1.22
C THR A 208 -31.22 -15.38 -1.79
N THR A 209 -30.40 -14.88 -2.73
CA THR A 209 -29.31 -15.61 -3.37
C THR A 209 -27.99 -14.84 -3.20
N ASP A 210 -26.90 -15.57 -2.97
CA ASP A 210 -25.54 -15.04 -2.81
C ASP A 210 -24.86 -14.91 -4.18
N THR A 211 -25.36 -13.99 -5.01
CA THR A 211 -24.88 -13.80 -6.39
C THR A 211 -24.29 -12.44 -6.68
N ALA A 212 -24.59 -11.44 -5.84
CA ALA A 212 -24.13 -10.05 -6.01
C ALA A 212 -23.30 -9.59 -4.81
N ASP A 213 -22.35 -8.68 -5.06
CA ASP A 213 -21.64 -7.99 -4.03
C ASP A 213 -22.53 -6.88 -3.45
N ALA A 214 -22.53 -6.70 -2.14
CA ALA A 214 -23.25 -5.62 -1.49
C ALA A 214 -22.63 -4.25 -1.82
N HIS A 215 -21.31 -4.25 -1.92
CA HIS A 215 -20.52 -3.11 -2.42
C HIS A 215 -19.15 -3.59 -2.86
N THR A 216 -18.40 -2.73 -3.52
CA THR A 216 -17.01 -3.00 -3.87
C THR A 216 -16.06 -2.03 -3.18
N ILE A 217 -14.86 -2.51 -2.90
CA ILE A 217 -13.75 -1.72 -2.38
C ILE A 217 -12.64 -1.72 -3.44
N SER A 218 -12.22 -0.53 -3.87
CA SER A 218 -11.13 -0.35 -4.84
C SER A 218 -9.93 0.25 -4.14
N ILE A 219 -8.76 -0.39 -4.30
CA ILE A 219 -7.50 0.03 -3.69
C ILE A 219 -6.41 0.02 -4.75
N ALA A 220 -5.62 1.10 -4.83
CA ALA A 220 -4.38 1.15 -5.57
C ALA A 220 -3.28 1.77 -4.70
N SER A 221 -2.07 1.22 -4.76
CA SER A 221 -0.92 1.72 -4.00
C SER A 221 0.37 1.50 -4.79
N ASN A 222 1.27 2.49 -4.77
CA ASN A 222 2.64 2.35 -5.23
C ASN A 222 3.64 2.24 -4.06
N ALA A 223 3.16 2.01 -2.84
CA ALA A 223 4.01 1.80 -1.67
C ALA A 223 4.88 0.54 -1.87
N SER A 224 6.19 0.62 -1.57
CA SER A 224 7.17 -0.41 -1.93
C SER A 224 6.87 -1.81 -1.40
N SER A 225 6.20 -1.89 -0.25
CA SER A 225 5.79 -3.16 0.38
C SER A 225 4.26 -3.39 0.31
N GLY A 226 3.54 -2.60 -0.51
CA GLY A 226 2.11 -2.79 -0.76
C GLY A 226 1.20 -2.19 0.29
N TYR A 227 0.11 -2.88 0.58
CA TYR A 227 -0.89 -2.45 1.56
C TYR A 227 -1.54 -3.63 2.29
N SER A 228 -2.12 -3.33 3.45
CA SER A 228 -3.02 -4.20 4.17
C SER A 228 -4.39 -3.53 4.36
N MET A 229 -5.47 -4.31 4.31
CA MET A 229 -6.82 -3.87 4.63
C MET A 229 -7.34 -4.69 5.80
N THR A 230 -7.82 -4.00 6.83
CA THR A 230 -8.44 -4.61 8.00
C THR A 230 -9.91 -4.22 8.11
N VAL A 231 -10.68 -5.03 8.81
CA VAL A 231 -12.07 -4.76 9.15
C VAL A 231 -12.25 -4.66 10.68
N THR A 232 -13.13 -3.77 11.09
CA THR A 232 -13.67 -3.69 12.45
C THR A 232 -15.18 -3.47 12.38
N GLY A 233 -15.90 -3.71 13.45
CA GLY A 233 -17.32 -3.41 13.48
C GLY A 233 -18.08 -4.03 14.64
N THR A 234 -19.40 -4.00 14.53
CA THR A 234 -20.31 -4.59 15.51
C THR A 234 -21.16 -5.67 14.84
N THR A 235 -21.75 -6.55 15.63
CA THR A 235 -22.84 -7.41 15.13
C THR A 235 -24.11 -6.58 14.89
N LEU A 236 -25.05 -7.16 14.16
CA LEU A 236 -26.36 -6.53 13.95
C LEU A 236 -27.12 -6.39 15.29
N THR A 237 -27.45 -5.19 15.66
CA THR A 237 -28.08 -4.84 16.94
C THR A 237 -29.37 -4.07 16.71
N CYS A 238 -30.42 -4.45 17.42
CA CYS A 238 -31.70 -3.74 17.47
C CYS A 238 -31.73 -2.79 18.69
N SER A 239 -31.53 -1.49 18.46
CA SER A 239 -31.55 -0.49 19.54
C SER A 239 -32.95 -0.23 20.12
N SER A 240 -34.02 -0.55 19.38
CA SER A 240 -35.40 -0.39 19.78
C SER A 240 -36.04 -1.64 20.39
N CYS A 241 -35.32 -2.74 20.40
CA CYS A 241 -35.79 -4.02 20.94
C CYS A 241 -35.54 -4.10 22.46
N THR A 242 -36.19 -5.06 23.11
CA THR A 242 -36.03 -5.32 24.53
C THR A 242 -34.57 -5.77 24.79
N ASN A 243 -33.90 -5.12 25.72
CA ASN A 243 -32.50 -5.41 26.10
C ASN A 243 -31.46 -5.37 24.97
N GLY A 244 -31.74 -4.66 23.84
CA GLY A 244 -30.78 -4.52 22.76
C GLY A 244 -30.49 -5.85 22.05
N ALA A 245 -31.54 -6.56 21.60
CA ALA A 245 -31.41 -7.83 20.88
C ALA A 245 -30.40 -7.78 19.74
N THR A 246 -29.64 -8.83 19.55
CA THR A 246 -28.58 -8.93 18.52
C THR A 246 -28.79 -10.15 17.63
N ILE A 247 -28.35 -10.07 16.38
CA ILE A 247 -28.12 -11.24 15.52
C ILE A 247 -26.65 -11.62 15.68
N THR A 248 -26.38 -12.83 16.12
CA THR A 248 -25.05 -13.29 16.50
C THR A 248 -24.06 -13.24 15.34
N ALA A 249 -22.90 -12.64 15.53
CA ALA A 249 -21.78 -12.72 14.60
C ALA A 249 -21.25 -14.16 14.55
N VAL A 250 -20.86 -14.63 13.36
CA VAL A 250 -20.49 -16.05 13.14
C VAL A 250 -19.12 -16.45 13.70
N GLY A 251 -18.28 -15.48 14.10
CA GLY A 251 -16.98 -15.72 14.71
C GLY A 251 -15.84 -15.89 13.70
N ALA A 252 -14.65 -16.27 14.20
CA ALA A 252 -13.40 -16.41 13.44
C ALA A 252 -13.39 -17.60 12.49
N SER A 253 -14.08 -18.70 12.84
CA SER A 253 -14.12 -19.91 12.00
C SER A 253 -15.17 -19.76 10.92
N PRO A 254 -14.81 -19.89 9.62
CA PRO A 254 -15.78 -19.76 8.55
C PRO A 254 -16.89 -20.81 8.63
N VAL A 255 -18.14 -20.36 8.66
CA VAL A 255 -19.32 -21.23 8.74
C VAL A 255 -20.19 -21.13 7.50
N ALA A 256 -20.82 -22.25 7.13
CA ALA A 256 -21.83 -22.26 6.08
C ALA A 256 -23.10 -21.52 6.53
N THR A 257 -23.90 -21.05 5.58
CA THR A 257 -25.21 -20.49 5.88
C THR A 257 -26.13 -21.55 6.51
N SER A 258 -26.86 -21.17 7.55
CA SER A 258 -27.77 -22.03 8.32
C SER A 258 -29.08 -21.30 8.57
N VAL A 259 -30.07 -21.61 7.73
CA VAL A 259 -31.44 -21.06 7.87
C VAL A 259 -32.04 -21.47 9.22
N GLY A 260 -32.70 -20.55 9.89
CA GLY A 260 -33.31 -20.78 11.21
C GLY A 260 -32.37 -20.63 12.40
N SER A 261 -31.12 -20.30 12.15
CA SER A 261 -30.11 -19.94 13.18
C SER A 261 -29.67 -18.48 13.00
N GLU A 262 -29.37 -17.80 14.10
CA GLU A 262 -28.84 -16.44 14.02
C GLU A 262 -27.41 -16.46 13.47
N GLN A 263 -27.17 -15.72 12.40
CA GLN A 263 -25.88 -15.55 11.77
C GLN A 263 -25.76 -14.17 11.18
N PHE A 264 -24.66 -13.47 11.48
CA PHE A 264 -24.22 -12.30 10.76
C PHE A 264 -22.72 -12.48 10.41
N GLY A 265 -22.42 -12.43 9.12
CA GLY A 265 -21.07 -12.67 8.63
C GLY A 265 -20.78 -11.92 7.34
N LEU A 266 -19.50 -11.83 7.02
CA LEU A 266 -19.01 -11.24 5.76
C LEU A 266 -17.99 -12.18 5.09
N ARG A 267 -17.80 -11.97 3.80
CA ARG A 267 -16.71 -12.55 3.02
C ARG A 267 -16.29 -11.60 1.91
N LEU A 268 -15.06 -11.74 1.46
CA LEU A 268 -14.49 -10.94 0.37
C LEU A 268 -14.20 -11.83 -0.85
N ILE A 269 -14.42 -11.25 -2.02
CA ILE A 269 -14.09 -11.86 -3.31
C ILE A 269 -13.19 -10.87 -4.05
N LYS A 270 -12.08 -11.35 -4.61
CA LYS A 270 -11.28 -10.51 -5.51
C LYS A 270 -11.93 -10.51 -6.89
N ASN A 271 -12.41 -9.36 -7.33
CA ASN A 271 -13.03 -9.18 -8.64
C ASN A 271 -11.99 -8.88 -9.73
N SER A 272 -10.92 -8.10 -9.39
CA SER A 272 -9.82 -7.78 -10.32
C SER A 272 -8.57 -7.33 -9.58
N GLY A 273 -7.45 -7.20 -10.32
CA GLY A 273 -6.18 -6.68 -9.81
C GLY A 273 -5.27 -7.74 -9.17
N THR A 274 -4.19 -7.27 -8.54
CA THR A 274 -3.07 -8.08 -8.04
C THR A 274 -3.17 -8.44 -6.55
N GLY A 275 -4.04 -7.77 -5.79
CA GLY A 275 -4.25 -8.04 -4.37
C GLY A 275 -4.86 -9.41 -4.09
N SER A 276 -4.88 -9.79 -2.83
CA SER A 276 -5.39 -11.08 -2.34
C SER A 276 -6.27 -10.89 -1.13
N THR A 277 -7.34 -11.68 -1.04
CA THR A 277 -8.18 -11.77 0.16
C THR A 277 -7.52 -12.67 1.21
N SER A 278 -7.73 -12.38 2.49
CA SER A 278 -7.12 -13.10 3.62
C SER A 278 -8.12 -14.03 4.30
N SER A 279 -7.63 -15.17 4.80
CA SER A 279 -8.42 -16.06 5.67
C SER A 279 -8.74 -15.32 7.00
N PRO A 280 -9.94 -15.52 7.57
CA PRO A 280 -11.02 -16.45 7.18
C PRO A 280 -11.97 -15.93 6.08
N TYR A 281 -11.82 -14.69 5.66
CA TYR A 281 -12.75 -13.96 4.78
C TYR A 281 -12.63 -14.31 3.29
N SER A 282 -11.60 -15.07 2.91
CA SER A 282 -11.32 -15.50 1.52
C SER A 282 -12.02 -16.78 1.10
N THR A 283 -12.86 -17.37 1.96
CA THR A 283 -13.58 -18.64 1.71
C THR A 283 -14.97 -18.40 1.12
N ASN A 284 -15.62 -19.48 0.68
CA ASN A 284 -17.04 -19.43 0.31
C ASN A 284 -17.99 -19.43 1.51
N ASN A 285 -17.45 -19.56 2.71
CA ASN A 285 -18.18 -19.50 3.98
C ASN A 285 -18.09 -18.09 4.58
N TRP A 286 -18.80 -17.87 5.68
CA TRP A 286 -19.00 -16.58 6.34
C TRP A 286 -18.20 -16.50 7.62
N ALA A 287 -17.53 -15.37 7.85
CA ALA A 287 -16.80 -15.09 9.07
C ALA A 287 -17.09 -13.66 9.54
N LEU A 288 -17.06 -13.44 10.85
CA LEU A 288 -17.03 -12.11 11.48
C LEU A 288 -16.65 -12.31 12.95
N ASP A 289 -15.40 -12.08 13.28
CA ASP A 289 -14.91 -12.20 14.66
C ASP A 289 -14.87 -10.87 15.37
N THR A 290 -16.00 -10.45 15.92
CA THR A 290 -16.10 -9.18 16.65
C THR A 290 -15.29 -9.14 17.95
N ALA A 291 -14.73 -10.26 18.40
CA ALA A 291 -13.96 -10.34 19.65
C ALA A 291 -12.47 -10.04 19.44
N SER A 292 -11.94 -10.23 18.24
CA SER A 292 -10.50 -10.09 17.94
C SER A 292 -10.15 -8.92 17.01
N PHE A 293 -11.10 -8.07 16.66
CA PHE A 293 -10.87 -6.93 15.77
C PHE A 293 -9.66 -6.04 16.19
N PRO A 294 -8.89 -5.47 15.22
CA PRO A 294 -9.12 -5.48 13.77
C PRO A 294 -8.62 -6.77 13.08
N ASP A 295 -9.43 -7.33 12.18
CA ASP A 295 -9.07 -8.52 11.40
C ASP A 295 -8.52 -8.14 10.03
N LEU A 296 -7.45 -8.83 9.59
CA LEU A 296 -6.91 -8.68 8.25
C LEU A 296 -7.86 -9.35 7.24
N VAL A 297 -8.36 -8.59 6.26
CA VAL A 297 -9.28 -9.07 5.22
C VAL A 297 -8.67 -9.14 3.83
N ALA A 298 -7.66 -8.30 3.54
CA ALA A 298 -6.95 -8.33 2.27
C ALA A 298 -5.56 -7.70 2.37
N THR A 299 -4.70 -8.06 1.41
CA THR A 299 -3.38 -7.44 1.17
C THR A 299 -3.20 -7.20 -0.32
N GLY A 300 -2.29 -6.32 -0.69
CA GLY A 300 -1.95 -6.08 -2.08
C GLY A 300 -0.52 -5.60 -2.26
N LEU A 301 -0.03 -5.69 -3.49
CA LEU A 301 1.28 -5.22 -3.89
C LEU A 301 1.27 -3.71 -4.16
N GLY A 302 2.43 -3.09 -4.08
CA GLY A 302 2.64 -1.69 -4.40
C GLY A 302 2.98 -1.47 -5.88
N ASP A 303 2.13 -1.95 -6.78
CA ASP A 303 2.35 -1.91 -8.24
C ASP A 303 1.48 -0.85 -8.96
N SER A 304 0.73 -0.04 -8.20
CA SER A 304 -0.24 0.95 -8.69
C SER A 304 -1.42 0.38 -9.49
N VAL A 305 -1.51 -0.95 -9.63
CA VAL A 305 -2.66 -1.60 -10.26
C VAL A 305 -3.83 -1.60 -9.28
N THR A 306 -4.97 -1.06 -9.71
CA THR A 306 -6.17 -1.07 -8.86
C THR A 306 -6.67 -2.48 -8.65
N THR A 307 -6.76 -2.90 -7.39
CA THR A 307 -7.45 -4.13 -6.99
C THR A 307 -8.87 -3.79 -6.54
N VAL A 308 -9.83 -4.55 -7.05
CA VAL A 308 -11.25 -4.43 -6.67
C VAL A 308 -11.67 -5.68 -5.92
N PHE A 309 -12.13 -5.48 -4.69
CA PHE A 309 -12.72 -6.51 -3.85
C PHE A 309 -14.23 -6.33 -3.80
N GLY A 310 -14.98 -7.39 -4.09
CA GLY A 310 -16.41 -7.48 -3.79
C GLY A 310 -16.60 -7.89 -2.34
N VAL A 311 -17.50 -7.22 -1.64
CA VAL A 311 -17.86 -7.54 -0.26
C VAL A 311 -19.28 -8.08 -0.22
N ARG A 312 -19.45 -9.20 0.47
CA ARG A 312 -20.75 -9.83 0.67
C ARG A 312 -21.05 -10.02 2.13
N TYR A 313 -22.31 -9.87 2.50
CA TYR A 313 -22.78 -10.06 3.87
C TYR A 313 -23.95 -11.05 3.89
N LEU A 314 -23.98 -11.89 4.92
CA LEU A 314 -25.06 -12.80 5.26
C LEU A 314 -25.78 -12.33 6.52
N SER A 315 -27.10 -12.42 6.54
CA SER A 315 -27.88 -12.38 7.77
C SER A 315 -28.94 -13.46 7.79
N ASN A 316 -28.96 -14.25 8.85
CA ASN A 316 -30.00 -15.23 9.18
C ASN A 316 -30.55 -14.94 10.58
N ILE A 317 -31.82 -15.28 10.78
CA ILE A 317 -32.50 -15.19 12.09
C ILE A 317 -33.09 -16.54 12.50
N ALA A 318 -33.24 -16.74 13.80
CA ALA A 318 -34.02 -17.84 14.39
C ALA A 318 -35.50 -17.46 14.49
N ALA A 319 -36.36 -18.47 14.67
CA ALA A 319 -37.81 -18.24 14.87
C ALA A 319 -38.13 -17.44 16.15
N ILE A 320 -37.19 -17.44 17.10
CA ILE A 320 -37.31 -16.72 18.38
C ILE A 320 -36.64 -15.33 18.37
N SER A 321 -35.96 -14.96 17.27
CA SER A 321 -35.33 -13.62 17.16
C SER A 321 -36.41 -12.54 17.28
N GLU A 322 -36.12 -11.51 18.10
CA GLU A 322 -37.08 -10.43 18.38
C GLU A 322 -37.31 -9.59 17.11
N ALA A 323 -38.57 -9.23 16.86
CA ALA A 323 -38.94 -8.39 15.74
C ALA A 323 -38.50 -6.94 15.98
N GLY A 324 -37.78 -6.35 15.03
CA GLY A 324 -37.27 -4.96 15.14
C GLY A 324 -36.36 -4.56 13.97
N ILE A 325 -35.81 -3.37 14.03
CA ILE A 325 -34.85 -2.86 13.07
C ILE A 325 -33.45 -3.12 13.61
N TYR A 326 -32.67 -3.92 12.88
CA TYR A 326 -31.30 -4.24 13.22
C TYR A 326 -30.35 -3.46 12.34
N SER A 327 -29.27 -2.96 12.94
CA SER A 327 -28.20 -2.26 12.24
C SER A 327 -26.82 -2.64 12.78
N ALA A 328 -25.81 -2.51 11.94
CA ALA A 328 -24.41 -2.65 12.32
C ALA A 328 -23.57 -1.58 11.59
N VAL A 329 -22.42 -1.26 12.16
CA VAL A 329 -21.40 -0.44 11.50
C VAL A 329 -20.20 -1.32 11.25
N ILE A 330 -19.77 -1.40 10.00
CA ILE A 330 -18.56 -2.11 9.59
C ILE A 330 -17.59 -1.06 9.03
N THR A 331 -16.36 -1.07 9.55
CA THR A 331 -15.32 -0.11 9.17
C THR A 331 -14.17 -0.85 8.51
N TYR A 332 -13.77 -0.41 7.32
CA TYR A 332 -12.59 -0.87 6.62
C TYR A 332 -11.48 0.16 6.76
N THR A 333 -10.30 -0.31 7.15
CA THR A 333 -9.09 0.50 7.27
C THR A 333 -8.04 -0.03 6.31
N VAL A 334 -7.49 0.84 5.47
CA VAL A 334 -6.41 0.49 4.55
C VAL A 334 -5.14 1.23 4.95
N THR A 335 -4.05 0.48 5.07
CA THR A 335 -2.74 1.00 5.48
C THR A 335 -1.71 0.63 4.43
N ALA A 336 -0.99 1.64 3.90
CA ALA A 336 0.15 1.42 3.03
C ALA A 336 1.35 0.93 3.85
N THR A 337 2.15 0.02 3.26
CA THR A 337 3.39 -0.49 3.86
C THR A 337 4.57 0.02 3.03
N PHE A 338 5.41 0.84 3.65
CA PHE A 338 6.51 1.55 2.99
C PHE A 338 7.85 0.83 3.20
#